data_e3945ed6ccfa3c39c5b1dee2c1f3032d
#
_entry.id   e3945ed6ccfa3c39c5b1dee2c1f3032d
#
_cell.length_a   1.000
_cell.length_b   1.000
_cell.length_c   1.000
_cell.angle_alpha   90.00
_cell.angle_beta   90.00
_cell.angle_gamma   90.00
#
_symmetry.space_group_name_H-M   'P 1'
#
loop_
_entity.id
_entity.type
_entity.pdbx_description
1 polymer ?
#
loop_
_entity_poly.entity_id
_entity_poly.type
_entity_poly.pdbx_seq_one_letter_code
_entity_poly.pdbx_strand_id
1 'polypeptide(L)'
;MRRIILTAVVALLVVSSGCVGLITGETVEFEANDASVEDAEVDSTDYTLNNSSERSITRDVSFLGQERTIRIVNQLNRHTKNGTLAEATGNETLALAVERDRVDATNVPDLAQFVVVSSPGAKVLGQTLNPAASWSNERILEQVADQTGKLNNLDKEETRTAESLGEDRNVSEFSATTNMKGKEVDVRAHVVSYEHEGDVIIAVGVHPEAMDEEDNVDELLEGIEHSGD
;
A
#
# COMPACT_ATOMS: atom_id res chain seq x y z
N MET A 1 -3.99 53.48 5.37
CA MET A 1 -4.03 52.36 6.34
C MET A 1 -4.80 51.14 5.84
N ARG A 2 -6.01 51.29 5.26
CA ARG A 2 -6.83 50.12 4.80
C ARG A 2 -6.20 49.27 3.69
N ARG A 3 -5.38 49.85 2.79
CA ARG A 3 -4.69 49.14 1.70
C ARG A 3 -3.47 48.33 2.16
N ILE A 4 -2.78 48.81 3.20
CA ILE A 4 -1.61 48.12 3.78
C ILE A 4 -2.05 46.89 4.56
N ILE A 5 -3.22 46.93 5.24
CA ILE A 5 -3.78 45.81 5.98
C ILE A 5 -4.21 44.69 5.00
N LEU A 6 -4.79 45.05 3.83
CA LEU A 6 -5.19 44.05 2.83
C LEU A 6 -3.98 43.33 2.23
N THR A 7 -2.87 44.03 1.98
CA THR A 7 -1.64 43.43 1.44
C THR A 7 -0.97 42.50 2.46
N ALA A 8 -1.00 42.88 3.75
CA ALA A 8 -0.48 42.05 4.82
C ALA A 8 -1.30 40.76 5.03
N VAL A 9 -2.62 40.80 4.90
CA VAL A 9 -3.52 39.66 5.02
C VAL A 9 -3.33 38.67 3.84
N VAL A 10 -3.16 39.19 2.61
CA VAL A 10 -2.88 38.35 1.43
C VAL A 10 -1.51 37.71 1.53
N ALA A 11 -0.50 38.42 2.05
CA ALA A 11 0.83 37.82 2.29
C ALA A 11 0.80 36.74 3.38
N LEU A 12 -0.06 36.87 4.40
CA LEU A 12 -0.19 35.85 5.47
C LEU A 12 -0.88 34.57 4.99
N LEU A 13 -1.81 34.67 4.03
CA LEU A 13 -2.51 33.52 3.46
C LEU A 13 -1.63 32.69 2.51
N VAL A 14 -0.59 33.29 1.91
CA VAL A 14 0.36 32.58 1.03
C VAL A 14 1.39 31.78 1.84
N VAL A 15 1.66 32.17 3.08
CA VAL A 15 2.66 31.48 3.94
C VAL A 15 2.10 30.19 4.57
N SER A 16 0.78 30.01 4.62
CA SER A 16 0.14 28.82 5.19
C SER A 16 0.03 27.62 4.21
N SER A 17 0.31 27.82 2.92
CA SER A 17 0.37 26.74 1.95
C SER A 17 1.85 26.37 1.69
N GLY A 18 2.28 25.16 1.94
CA GLY A 18 3.66 24.66 1.79
C GLY A 18 4.37 24.92 0.44
N CYS A 19 3.77 25.73 -0.44
CA CYS A 19 4.28 26.09 -1.75
C CYS A 19 5.50 27.05 -1.73
N VAL A 20 5.77 27.72 -0.60
CA VAL A 20 6.87 28.72 -0.53
C VAL A 20 8.25 28.06 -0.69
N GLY A 21 8.45 26.89 -0.10
CA GLY A 21 9.70 26.12 -0.21
C GLY A 21 10.07 25.77 -1.65
N LEU A 22 9.10 25.40 -2.49
CA LEU A 22 9.33 25.10 -3.91
C LEU A 22 9.81 26.32 -4.71
N ILE A 23 9.45 27.54 -4.30
CA ILE A 23 9.87 28.78 -4.94
C ILE A 23 11.24 29.23 -4.41
N THR A 24 11.49 29.08 -3.11
CA THR A 24 12.73 29.48 -2.46
C THR A 24 13.89 28.52 -2.64
N GLY A 25 13.62 27.26 -3.07
CA GLY A 25 14.61 26.21 -3.28
C GLY A 25 14.87 25.37 -2.02
N GLU A 26 14.03 25.50 -1.01
CA GLU A 26 14.06 24.60 0.16
C GLU A 26 13.37 23.26 -0.15
N THR A 27 13.76 22.21 0.57
CA THR A 27 13.07 20.92 0.49
C THR A 27 11.64 21.08 0.99
N VAL A 28 10.67 20.66 0.17
CA VAL A 28 9.24 20.66 0.56
C VAL A 28 8.83 19.24 0.93
N GLU A 29 8.21 19.11 2.08
CA GLU A 29 7.67 17.87 2.58
C GLU A 29 6.17 17.76 2.25
N PHE A 30 5.78 16.61 1.75
CA PHE A 30 4.40 16.20 1.55
C PHE A 30 4.19 14.92 2.36
N GLU A 31 3.21 14.94 3.25
CA GLU A 31 2.85 13.85 4.13
C GLU A 31 1.45 13.37 3.78
N ALA A 32 1.27 12.04 3.72
CA ALA A 32 -0.04 11.43 3.55
C ALA A 32 -0.75 11.30 4.89
N ASN A 33 -2.07 11.38 4.86
CA ASN A 33 -2.89 10.95 5.97
C ASN A 33 -2.83 9.44 6.12
N ASP A 34 -3.12 8.93 7.32
CA ASP A 34 -3.10 7.48 7.56
C ASP A 34 -4.28 6.79 6.85
N ALA A 35 -3.99 5.62 6.27
CA ALA A 35 -4.98 4.70 5.75
C ALA A 35 -4.80 3.35 6.45
N SER A 36 -5.81 2.91 7.17
CA SER A 36 -5.84 1.67 7.96
C SER A 36 -7.06 0.82 7.60
N VAL A 37 -7.13 -0.39 8.13
CA VAL A 37 -8.33 -1.23 8.03
C VAL A 37 -9.03 -1.20 9.38
N GLU A 38 -10.35 -1.09 9.39
CA GLU A 38 -11.17 -1.15 10.60
C GLU A 38 -10.91 -2.45 11.38
N ASP A 39 -10.88 -2.36 12.73
CA ASP A 39 -10.59 -3.52 13.58
C ASP A 39 -11.60 -4.67 13.39
N ALA A 40 -12.85 -4.36 13.03
CA ALA A 40 -13.90 -5.36 12.82
C ALA A 40 -13.60 -6.27 11.62
N GLU A 41 -13.15 -5.71 10.50
CA GLU A 41 -12.80 -6.45 9.29
C GLU A 41 -11.46 -7.19 9.46
N VAL A 42 -10.53 -6.62 10.22
CA VAL A 42 -9.29 -7.32 10.59
C VAL A 42 -9.61 -8.55 11.42
N ASP A 43 -10.50 -8.43 12.44
CA ASP A 43 -10.86 -9.54 13.33
C ASP A 43 -11.67 -10.64 12.62
N SER A 44 -12.57 -10.27 11.67
CA SER A 44 -13.41 -11.23 10.95
C SER A 44 -12.63 -12.09 9.96
N THR A 45 -11.52 -11.58 9.43
CA THR A 45 -10.67 -12.23 8.44
C THR A 45 -9.52 -13.05 9.04
N ASP A 46 -9.38 -13.06 10.37
CA ASP A 46 -8.23 -13.65 11.09
C ASP A 46 -6.87 -13.01 10.74
N TYR A 47 -6.87 -11.81 10.18
CA TYR A 47 -5.66 -11.02 10.03
C TYR A 47 -5.37 -10.25 11.32
N THR A 48 -4.13 -9.80 11.48
CA THR A 48 -3.72 -8.96 12.61
C THR A 48 -2.82 -7.85 12.11
N LEU A 49 -2.97 -6.64 12.65
CA LEU A 49 -2.03 -5.55 12.38
C LEU A 49 -0.65 -5.93 12.94
N ASN A 50 0.27 -6.19 12.04
CA ASN A 50 1.65 -6.58 12.38
C ASN A 50 2.57 -5.35 12.52
N ASN A 51 2.39 -4.35 11.65
CA ASN A 51 3.25 -3.18 11.64
C ASN A 51 2.52 -1.96 11.08
N SER A 52 2.69 -0.82 11.76
CA SER A 52 2.35 0.50 11.28
C SER A 52 3.63 1.34 11.24
N SER A 53 3.92 2.00 10.13
CA SER A 53 5.16 2.75 9.96
C SER A 53 5.08 3.82 8.91
N GLU A 54 5.83 4.90 9.13
CA GLU A 54 6.10 5.92 8.14
C GLU A 54 7.32 5.56 7.29
N ARG A 55 7.25 5.87 6.01
CA ARG A 55 8.39 5.75 5.10
C ARG A 55 8.54 7.01 4.26
N SER A 56 9.69 7.68 4.40
CA SER A 56 9.98 8.87 3.60
C SER A 56 10.93 8.58 2.44
N ILE A 57 10.64 9.21 1.30
CA ILE A 57 11.45 9.16 0.09
C ILE A 57 11.77 10.61 -0.30
N THR A 58 13.05 10.91 -0.51
CA THR A 58 13.48 12.21 -1.03
C THR A 58 13.80 12.07 -2.52
N ARG A 59 13.27 12.99 -3.32
CA ARG A 59 13.46 12.99 -4.78
C ARG A 59 13.65 14.40 -5.31
N ASP A 60 14.49 14.51 -6.35
CA ASP A 60 14.57 15.71 -7.15
C ASP A 60 13.55 15.67 -8.27
N VAL A 61 12.79 16.74 -8.41
CA VAL A 61 11.74 16.90 -9.41
C VAL A 61 11.95 18.18 -10.19
N SER A 62 11.59 18.19 -11.47
CA SER A 62 11.61 19.41 -12.27
C SER A 62 10.29 20.17 -12.05
N PHE A 63 10.41 21.37 -11.49
CA PHE A 63 9.28 22.27 -11.26
C PHE A 63 9.55 23.65 -11.86
N LEU A 64 8.72 24.10 -12.77
CA LEU A 64 8.89 25.37 -13.52
C LEU A 64 10.27 25.51 -14.18
N GLY A 65 10.83 24.40 -14.69
CA GLY A 65 12.13 24.39 -15.35
C GLY A 65 13.34 24.47 -14.41
N GLN A 66 13.14 24.28 -13.11
CA GLN A 66 14.18 24.20 -12.08
C GLN A 66 14.10 22.88 -11.34
N GLU A 67 15.24 22.32 -10.95
CA GLU A 67 15.28 21.16 -10.07
C GLU A 67 14.92 21.56 -8.64
N ARG A 68 14.08 20.78 -8.00
CA ARG A 68 13.61 20.96 -6.64
C ARG A 68 13.62 19.63 -5.90
N THR A 69 14.05 19.66 -4.67
CA THR A 69 14.03 18.49 -3.80
C THR A 69 12.69 18.46 -3.05
N ILE A 70 11.99 17.34 -3.17
CA ILE A 70 10.77 17.05 -2.38
C ILE A 70 11.00 15.84 -1.47
N ARG A 71 10.36 15.84 -0.33
CA ARG A 71 10.26 14.68 0.57
C ARG A 71 8.81 14.23 0.61
N ILE A 72 8.60 12.96 0.30
CA ILE A 72 7.30 12.29 0.32
C ILE A 72 7.30 11.37 1.54
N VAL A 73 6.35 11.57 2.45
CA VAL A 73 6.17 10.74 3.65
C VAL A 73 4.90 9.91 3.45
N ASN A 74 5.10 8.60 3.34
CA ASN A 74 4.03 7.63 3.15
C ASN A 74 3.69 6.99 4.50
N GLN A 75 2.40 6.69 4.72
CA GLN A 75 1.92 5.86 5.81
C GLN A 75 1.75 4.43 5.30
N LEU A 76 2.14 3.43 6.10
CA LEU A 76 2.09 2.03 5.72
C LEU A 76 1.58 1.19 6.88
N ASN A 77 0.47 0.49 6.67
CA ASN A 77 -0.11 -0.46 7.60
C ASN A 77 -0.07 -1.86 6.99
N ARG A 78 0.51 -2.82 7.73
CA ARG A 78 0.65 -4.19 7.29
C ARG A 78 -0.08 -5.14 8.24
N HIS A 79 -1.04 -5.86 7.67
CA HIS A 79 -1.78 -6.92 8.33
C HIS A 79 -1.26 -8.27 7.84
N THR A 80 -1.22 -9.25 8.72
CA THR A 80 -0.72 -10.58 8.40
C THR A 80 -1.57 -11.67 9.02
N LYS A 81 -1.63 -12.81 8.33
CA LYS A 81 -2.26 -14.05 8.80
C LYS A 81 -1.21 -15.14 8.86
N ASN A 82 -1.10 -15.78 10.00
CA ASN A 82 -0.18 -16.90 10.18
C ASN A 82 -0.83 -18.19 9.73
N GLY A 83 -0.03 -19.16 9.33
CA GLY A 83 -0.54 -20.48 8.94
C GLY A 83 0.55 -21.51 8.89
N THR A 84 0.33 -22.58 8.15
CA THR A 84 1.23 -23.73 8.02
C THR A 84 1.70 -23.90 6.58
N LEU A 85 2.82 -24.62 6.41
CA LEU A 85 3.31 -24.99 5.08
C LEU A 85 2.33 -25.91 4.32
N ALA A 86 1.50 -26.66 5.05
CA ALA A 86 0.45 -27.51 4.47
C ALA A 86 -0.65 -26.65 3.83
N GLU A 87 -1.10 -25.61 4.50
CA GLU A 87 -2.04 -24.63 3.96
C GLU A 87 -1.41 -23.90 2.76
N ALA A 88 -0.15 -23.48 2.87
CA ALA A 88 0.55 -22.81 1.78
C ALA A 88 0.64 -23.64 0.49
N THR A 89 0.72 -24.96 0.60
CA THR A 89 0.93 -25.86 -0.55
C THR A 89 -0.29 -26.69 -0.93
N GLY A 90 -1.39 -26.58 -0.18
CA GLY A 90 -2.57 -27.42 -0.35
C GLY A 90 -2.30 -28.93 -0.13
N ASN A 91 -1.20 -29.28 0.54
CA ASN A 91 -0.75 -30.67 0.68
C ASN A 91 -1.11 -31.25 2.06
N GLU A 92 -2.26 -31.90 2.14
CA GLU A 92 -2.76 -32.56 3.37
C GLU A 92 -1.80 -33.64 3.92
N THR A 93 -0.96 -34.25 3.08
CA THR A 93 0.02 -35.23 3.54
C THR A 93 1.11 -34.57 4.39
N LEU A 94 1.45 -33.32 4.11
CA LEU A 94 2.33 -32.53 4.96
C LEU A 94 1.65 -32.19 6.30
N ALA A 95 0.36 -31.90 6.31
CA ALA A 95 -0.41 -31.66 7.53
C ALA A 95 -0.37 -32.88 8.47
N LEU A 96 -0.59 -34.08 7.94
CA LEU A 96 -0.54 -35.34 8.71
C LEU A 96 0.86 -35.70 9.21
N ALA A 97 1.91 -35.32 8.50
CA ALA A 97 3.29 -35.51 8.93
C ALA A 97 3.68 -34.61 10.11
N VAL A 98 3.03 -33.42 10.19
CA VAL A 98 3.23 -32.41 11.23
C VAL A 98 2.63 -32.82 12.56
N GLU A 99 1.43 -33.41 12.54
CA GLU A 99 0.77 -33.89 13.77
C GLU A 99 1.60 -34.95 14.53
N ARG A 100 2.52 -35.62 13.82
CA ARG A 100 3.31 -36.72 14.42
C ARG A 100 4.61 -36.32 15.07
N ASP A 101 5.28 -35.24 14.70
CA ASP A 101 6.67 -35.09 15.16
C ASP A 101 7.24 -33.65 15.40
N ARG A 102 6.72 -32.53 14.97
CA ARG A 102 7.27 -31.19 15.30
C ARG A 102 6.37 -30.03 14.88
N VAL A 103 5.69 -29.41 15.83
CA VAL A 103 4.81 -28.26 15.65
C VAL A 103 5.56 -27.00 15.12
N ASP A 104 6.83 -26.81 15.50
CA ASP A 104 7.57 -25.57 15.15
C ASP A 104 8.14 -25.49 13.71
N ALA A 105 8.31 -26.62 13.04
CA ALA A 105 8.98 -26.64 11.73
C ALA A 105 8.05 -26.27 10.56
N THR A 106 6.76 -26.24 10.76
CA THR A 106 5.73 -26.04 9.73
C THR A 106 4.97 -24.75 9.83
N ASN A 107 4.99 -24.10 11.00
CA ASN A 107 4.40 -22.77 11.14
C ASN A 107 5.10 -21.78 10.19
N VAL A 108 4.32 -21.11 9.35
CA VAL A 108 4.76 -20.05 8.43
C VAL A 108 4.20 -18.74 8.95
N PRO A 109 5.02 -17.92 9.59
CA PRO A 109 4.58 -16.58 9.98
C PRO A 109 4.35 -15.73 8.73
N ASP A 110 3.39 -14.81 8.82
CA ASP A 110 3.03 -13.90 7.72
C ASP A 110 2.72 -14.67 6.41
N LEU A 111 1.97 -15.79 6.52
CA LEU A 111 1.63 -16.65 5.40
C LEU A 111 0.81 -15.91 4.35
N ALA A 112 -0.17 -15.13 4.78
CA ALA A 112 -0.88 -14.17 3.96
C ALA A 112 -0.65 -12.76 4.50
N GLN A 113 -0.61 -11.77 3.62
CA GLN A 113 -0.32 -10.39 3.95
C GLN A 113 -1.28 -9.46 3.22
N PHE A 114 -1.75 -8.44 3.92
CA PHE A 114 -2.49 -7.32 3.35
C PHE A 114 -1.83 -6.02 3.79
N VAL A 115 -1.42 -5.21 2.84
CA VAL A 115 -0.68 -3.97 3.07
C VAL A 115 -1.46 -2.81 2.48
N VAL A 116 -1.75 -1.80 3.31
CA VAL A 116 -2.31 -0.53 2.88
C VAL A 116 -1.21 0.53 2.96
N VAL A 117 -1.06 1.29 1.89
CA VAL A 117 -0.14 2.42 1.80
C VAL A 117 -0.93 3.65 1.41
N SER A 118 -0.82 4.71 2.20
CA SER A 118 -1.23 6.04 1.80
C SER A 118 0.00 6.86 1.41
N SER A 119 -0.06 7.49 0.25
CA SER A 119 1.04 8.27 -0.32
C SER A 119 0.52 9.63 -0.79
N PRO A 120 1.11 10.76 -0.38
CA PRO A 120 0.57 12.07 -0.75
C PRO A 120 0.63 12.26 -2.27
N GLY A 121 -0.44 12.76 -2.86
CA GLY A 121 -0.47 13.07 -4.29
C GLY A 121 0.54 14.16 -4.69
N ALA A 122 0.99 14.96 -3.72
CA ALA A 122 1.98 16.03 -3.91
C ALA A 122 1.66 16.92 -5.12
N LYS A 123 0.42 17.40 -5.19
CA LYS A 123 -0.06 18.24 -6.30
C LYS A 123 0.30 19.71 -6.06
N VAL A 124 1.06 20.32 -6.98
CA VAL A 124 1.46 21.74 -6.93
C VAL A 124 1.17 22.41 -8.27
N LEU A 125 0.37 23.46 -8.24
CA LEU A 125 -0.06 24.22 -9.44
C LEU A 125 -0.57 23.31 -10.57
N GLY A 126 -1.30 22.24 -10.23
CA GLY A 126 -1.85 21.27 -11.18
C GLY A 126 -0.86 20.21 -11.68
N GLN A 127 0.38 20.22 -11.20
CA GLN A 127 1.36 19.16 -11.47
C GLN A 127 1.39 18.17 -10.31
N THR A 128 1.31 16.88 -10.61
CA THR A 128 1.52 15.80 -9.66
C THR A 128 3.01 15.49 -9.59
N LEU A 129 3.61 15.67 -8.41
CA LEU A 129 5.03 15.46 -8.19
C LEU A 129 5.34 14.04 -7.68
N ASN A 130 4.34 13.34 -7.14
CA ASN A 130 4.46 11.95 -6.73
C ASN A 130 4.26 11.01 -7.94
N PRO A 131 5.28 10.26 -8.39
CA PRO A 131 5.13 9.36 -9.52
C PRO A 131 4.17 8.20 -9.26
N ALA A 132 3.97 7.78 -8.00
CA ALA A 132 3.07 6.69 -7.64
C ALA A 132 1.61 6.97 -8.04
N ALA A 133 1.20 8.25 -8.09
CA ALA A 133 -0.13 8.67 -8.51
C ALA A 133 -0.47 8.30 -9.98
N SER A 134 0.53 7.94 -10.78
CA SER A 134 0.35 7.55 -12.18
C SER A 134 0.70 6.09 -12.47
N TRP A 135 1.04 5.31 -11.46
CA TRP A 135 1.40 3.92 -11.64
C TRP A 135 0.15 3.04 -11.84
N SER A 136 0.26 2.07 -12.76
CA SER A 136 -0.71 1.00 -12.86
C SER A 136 -0.52 -0.02 -11.72
N ASN A 137 -1.56 -0.82 -11.44
CA ASN A 137 -1.49 -1.89 -10.46
C ASN A 137 -0.34 -2.88 -10.75
N GLU A 138 -0.10 -3.18 -12.03
CA GLU A 138 1.02 -4.02 -12.48
C GLU A 138 2.37 -3.42 -12.09
N ARG A 139 2.57 -2.12 -12.37
CA ARG A 139 3.81 -1.45 -12.00
C ARG A 139 4.02 -1.35 -10.48
N ILE A 140 2.95 -1.21 -9.72
CA ILE A 140 3.02 -1.24 -8.26
C ILE A 140 3.52 -2.61 -7.79
N LEU A 141 2.96 -3.70 -8.32
CA LEU A 141 3.35 -5.05 -7.94
C LEU A 141 4.79 -5.37 -8.37
N GLU A 142 5.20 -4.98 -9.59
CA GLU A 142 6.59 -5.08 -10.03
C GLU A 142 7.54 -4.37 -9.06
N GLN A 143 7.18 -3.16 -8.62
CA GLN A 143 8.01 -2.39 -7.68
C GLN A 143 8.10 -3.09 -6.31
N VAL A 144 7.01 -3.71 -5.85
CA VAL A 144 7.01 -4.53 -4.61
C VAL A 144 7.89 -5.76 -4.77
N ALA A 145 7.80 -6.45 -5.90
CA ALA A 145 8.61 -7.62 -6.21
C ALA A 145 10.11 -7.28 -6.24
N ASP A 146 10.48 -6.21 -6.94
CA ASP A 146 11.86 -5.73 -7.07
C ASP A 146 12.47 -5.33 -5.72
N GLN A 147 11.69 -4.62 -4.89
CA GLN A 147 12.17 -4.15 -3.59
C GLN A 147 12.30 -5.26 -2.55
N THR A 148 11.42 -6.24 -2.60
CA THR A 148 11.39 -7.34 -1.62
C THR A 148 12.21 -8.54 -2.05
N GLY A 149 12.37 -8.77 -3.35
CA GLY A 149 12.97 -9.98 -3.94
C GLY A 149 12.19 -11.25 -3.60
N LYS A 150 10.93 -11.11 -3.20
CA LYS A 150 10.12 -12.24 -2.70
C LYS A 150 9.17 -12.81 -3.74
N LEU A 151 8.70 -12.00 -4.69
CA LEU A 151 7.78 -12.42 -5.73
C LEU A 151 8.53 -12.62 -7.04
N ASN A 152 8.28 -13.75 -7.70
CA ASN A 152 8.84 -14.12 -8.99
C ASN A 152 7.72 -14.56 -9.93
N ASN A 153 8.00 -14.61 -11.24
CA ASN A 153 7.07 -15.13 -12.26
C ASN A 153 5.70 -14.45 -12.22
N LEU A 154 5.69 -13.11 -12.14
CA LEU A 154 4.46 -12.33 -12.13
C LEU A 154 3.74 -12.46 -13.46
N ASP A 155 2.46 -12.85 -13.44
CA ASP A 155 1.58 -12.86 -14.60
C ASP A 155 0.21 -12.30 -14.20
N LYS A 156 -0.34 -11.41 -15.04
CA LYS A 156 -1.65 -10.82 -14.77
C LYS A 156 -2.74 -11.77 -15.23
N GLU A 157 -3.63 -12.14 -14.30
CA GLU A 157 -4.73 -13.06 -14.55
C GLU A 157 -5.99 -12.30 -14.98
N GLU A 158 -6.54 -11.49 -14.07
CA GLU A 158 -7.80 -10.80 -14.31
C GLU A 158 -7.89 -9.44 -13.62
N THR A 159 -9.03 -8.79 -13.81
CA THR A 159 -9.40 -7.59 -13.09
C THR A 159 -10.85 -7.73 -12.67
N ARG A 160 -11.13 -7.63 -11.39
CA ARG A 160 -12.46 -7.64 -10.79
C ARG A 160 -12.77 -6.31 -10.12
N THR A 161 -13.97 -6.19 -9.60
CA THR A 161 -14.41 -5.00 -8.86
C THR A 161 -14.64 -5.37 -7.41
N ALA A 162 -14.09 -4.56 -6.48
CA ALA A 162 -14.38 -4.64 -5.05
C ALA A 162 -14.64 -3.25 -4.49
N GLU A 163 -15.39 -3.15 -3.39
CA GLU A 163 -15.64 -1.89 -2.70
C GLU A 163 -14.41 -1.48 -1.88
N SER A 164 -14.10 -0.19 -1.88
CA SER A 164 -13.10 0.40 -1.00
C SER A 164 -13.36 1.90 -0.84
N LEU A 165 -13.40 2.38 0.39
CA LEU A 165 -13.79 3.75 0.76
C LEU A 165 -15.14 4.16 0.12
N GLY A 166 -16.14 3.23 0.17
CA GLY A 166 -17.50 3.45 -0.30
C GLY A 166 -17.66 3.56 -1.82
N GLU A 167 -16.67 3.17 -2.61
CA GLU A 167 -16.71 3.20 -4.07
C GLU A 167 -16.20 1.89 -4.68
N ASP A 168 -16.79 1.50 -5.81
CA ASP A 168 -16.31 0.37 -6.61
C ASP A 168 -14.93 0.66 -7.19
N ARG A 169 -13.95 -0.21 -6.93
CA ARG A 169 -12.57 -0.11 -7.40
C ARG A 169 -12.16 -1.31 -8.24
N ASN A 170 -11.29 -1.07 -9.22
CA ASN A 170 -10.72 -2.13 -10.04
C ASN A 170 -9.54 -2.79 -9.32
N VAL A 171 -9.71 -4.02 -8.89
CA VAL A 171 -8.67 -4.86 -8.31
C VAL A 171 -8.05 -5.71 -9.40
N SER A 172 -6.75 -5.61 -9.61
CA SER A 172 -6.02 -6.48 -10.54
C SER A 172 -5.47 -7.67 -9.80
N GLU A 173 -5.67 -8.87 -10.36
CA GLU A 173 -5.16 -10.11 -9.83
C GLU A 173 -3.98 -10.62 -10.64
N PHE A 174 -3.01 -11.18 -9.93
CA PHE A 174 -1.78 -11.71 -10.50
C PHE A 174 -1.46 -13.06 -9.87
N SER A 175 -0.98 -14.00 -10.67
CA SER A 175 -0.25 -15.16 -10.20
C SER A 175 1.23 -14.82 -10.04
N ALA A 176 1.87 -15.45 -9.06
CA ALA A 176 3.30 -15.32 -8.81
C ALA A 176 3.82 -16.55 -8.07
N THR A 177 5.13 -16.65 -7.90
CA THR A 177 5.75 -17.64 -7.03
C THR A 177 6.59 -16.97 -5.95
N THR A 178 6.66 -17.60 -4.79
CA THR A 178 7.52 -17.18 -3.68
C THR A 178 8.24 -18.36 -3.05
N ASN A 179 9.29 -18.10 -2.27
CA ASN A 179 9.98 -19.16 -1.52
C ASN A 179 9.58 -19.09 -0.05
N MET A 180 8.94 -20.15 0.43
CA MET A 180 8.57 -20.33 1.83
C MET A 180 9.33 -21.52 2.42
N LYS A 181 10.23 -21.24 3.35
CA LYS A 181 11.07 -22.28 4.01
C LYS A 181 11.80 -23.20 3.03
N GLY A 182 12.29 -22.67 1.92
CA GLY A 182 13.03 -23.42 0.90
C GLY A 182 12.16 -24.20 -0.09
N LYS A 183 10.84 -24.00 -0.05
CA LYS A 183 9.90 -24.52 -1.06
C LYS A 183 9.34 -23.37 -1.88
N GLU A 184 9.26 -23.60 -3.19
CA GLU A 184 8.52 -22.71 -4.08
C GLU A 184 7.02 -22.95 -3.85
N VAL A 185 6.29 -21.84 -3.69
CA VAL A 185 4.84 -21.82 -3.41
C VAL A 185 4.21 -20.85 -4.40
N ASP A 186 3.15 -21.31 -5.06
CA ASP A 186 2.32 -20.46 -5.90
C ASP A 186 1.50 -19.52 -5.02
N VAL A 187 1.48 -18.25 -5.37
CA VAL A 187 0.76 -17.21 -4.62
C VAL A 187 -0.10 -16.39 -5.57
N ARG A 188 -1.17 -15.83 -5.01
CA ARG A 188 -2.03 -14.85 -5.66
C ARG A 188 -1.79 -13.49 -5.06
N ALA A 189 -1.74 -12.46 -5.90
CA ALA A 189 -1.59 -11.09 -5.47
C ALA A 189 -2.76 -10.24 -6.00
N HIS A 190 -3.37 -9.46 -5.14
CA HIS A 190 -4.47 -8.54 -5.41
C HIS A 190 -3.97 -7.12 -5.23
N VAL A 191 -4.13 -6.27 -6.24
CA VAL A 191 -3.61 -4.91 -6.20
C VAL A 191 -4.69 -3.93 -6.61
N VAL A 192 -4.88 -2.91 -5.80
CA VAL A 192 -5.73 -1.76 -6.11
C VAL A 192 -4.98 -0.47 -5.81
N SER A 193 -5.17 0.54 -6.67
CA SER A 193 -4.63 1.88 -6.45
C SER A 193 -5.59 2.93 -6.99
N TYR A 194 -5.85 3.96 -6.20
CA TYR A 194 -6.74 5.07 -6.55
C TYR A 194 -6.38 6.33 -5.76
N GLU A 195 -6.83 7.48 -6.25
CA GLU A 195 -6.72 8.74 -5.50
C GLU A 195 -7.94 8.91 -4.60
N HIS A 196 -7.71 9.34 -3.34
CA HIS A 196 -8.73 9.70 -2.39
C HIS A 196 -8.25 10.88 -1.54
N GLU A 197 -9.05 11.94 -1.45
CA GLU A 197 -8.79 13.14 -0.62
C GLU A 197 -7.38 13.76 -0.74
N GLY A 198 -6.77 13.63 -1.92
CA GLY A 198 -5.44 14.20 -2.19
C GLY A 198 -4.29 13.23 -2.00
N ASP A 199 -4.53 12.05 -1.45
CA ASP A 199 -3.58 10.97 -1.31
C ASP A 199 -3.82 9.88 -2.36
N VAL A 200 -2.83 9.05 -2.58
CA VAL A 200 -2.90 7.82 -3.38
C VAL A 200 -2.95 6.65 -2.42
N ILE A 201 -4.08 5.97 -2.40
CA ILE A 201 -4.27 4.75 -1.62
C ILE A 201 -3.85 3.57 -2.48
N ILE A 202 -3.01 2.72 -1.93
CA ILE A 202 -2.53 1.49 -2.56
C ILE A 202 -2.78 0.36 -1.59
N ALA A 203 -3.54 -0.66 -1.98
CA ALA A 203 -3.66 -1.88 -1.20
C ALA A 203 -3.14 -3.08 -2.00
N VAL A 204 -2.40 -3.94 -1.32
CA VAL A 204 -1.80 -5.15 -1.89
C VAL A 204 -2.06 -6.31 -0.94
N GLY A 205 -2.88 -7.28 -1.39
CA GLY A 205 -3.07 -8.57 -0.73
C GLY A 205 -2.17 -9.62 -1.41
N VAL A 206 -1.49 -10.46 -0.63
CA VAL A 206 -0.72 -11.61 -1.15
C VAL A 206 -0.96 -12.81 -0.26
N HIS A 207 -1.37 -13.93 -0.86
CA HIS A 207 -1.61 -15.18 -0.15
C HIS A 207 -1.24 -16.39 -1.02
N PRO A 208 -0.98 -17.57 -0.45
CA PRO A 208 -0.84 -18.81 -1.21
C PRO A 208 -2.09 -19.10 -2.05
N GLU A 209 -1.89 -19.55 -3.29
CA GLU A 209 -3.02 -19.90 -4.18
C GLU A 209 -3.88 -21.05 -3.62
N ALA A 210 -3.29 -21.92 -2.80
CA ALA A 210 -4.01 -23.01 -2.15
C ALA A 210 -4.97 -22.57 -1.04
N MET A 211 -4.90 -21.31 -0.62
CA MET A 211 -5.81 -20.69 0.35
C MET A 211 -6.91 -19.91 -0.38
N ASP A 212 -8.14 -20.07 0.07
CA ASP A 212 -9.28 -19.29 -0.42
C ASP A 212 -9.39 -18.01 0.40
N GLU A 213 -8.67 -16.97 -0.04
CA GLU A 213 -8.54 -15.69 0.69
C GLU A 213 -9.16 -14.51 -0.09
N GLU A 214 -9.78 -14.73 -1.23
CA GLU A 214 -10.34 -13.65 -2.06
C GLU A 214 -11.42 -12.86 -1.30
N ASP A 215 -12.37 -13.56 -0.66
CA ASP A 215 -13.43 -12.94 0.13
C ASP A 215 -12.84 -12.14 1.32
N ASN A 216 -11.79 -12.66 1.98
CA ASN A 216 -11.10 -11.96 3.05
C ASN A 216 -10.37 -10.70 2.55
N VAL A 217 -9.76 -10.75 1.37
CA VAL A 217 -9.13 -9.58 0.75
C VAL A 217 -10.18 -8.52 0.43
N ASP A 218 -11.36 -8.91 -0.04
CA ASP A 218 -12.45 -7.97 -0.34
C ASP A 218 -12.99 -7.33 0.93
N GLU A 219 -13.17 -8.09 2.00
CA GLU A 219 -13.59 -7.57 3.30
C GLU A 219 -12.57 -6.59 3.88
N LEU A 220 -11.27 -6.89 3.77
CA LEU A 220 -10.21 -5.96 4.17
C LEU A 220 -10.16 -4.70 3.30
N LEU A 221 -10.49 -4.79 2.00
CA LEU A 221 -10.59 -3.62 1.11
C LEU A 221 -11.78 -2.73 1.47
N GLU A 222 -12.94 -3.33 1.79
CA GLU A 222 -14.14 -2.63 2.22
C GLU A 222 -13.91 -1.88 3.54
N GLY A 223 -13.17 -2.51 4.46
CA GLY A 223 -12.81 -1.94 5.76
C GLY A 223 -11.71 -0.88 5.73
N ILE A 224 -11.20 -0.49 4.57
CA ILE A 224 -10.20 0.59 4.53
C ILE A 224 -10.84 1.91 4.96
N GLU A 225 -10.23 2.55 5.97
CA GLU A 225 -10.50 3.91 6.41
C GLU A 225 -9.33 4.82 6.03
N HIS A 226 -9.64 6.07 5.68
CA HIS A 226 -8.64 7.09 5.42
C HIS A 226 -8.96 8.33 6.26
N SER A 227 -8.03 8.70 7.14
CA SER A 227 -8.17 9.89 7.99
C SER A 227 -7.79 11.14 7.19
N GLY A 228 -8.74 11.65 6.41
CA GLY A 228 -8.62 12.99 5.82
C GLY A 228 -8.89 14.09 6.85
N ASP A 229 -8.29 15.27 6.66
CA ASP A 229 -8.56 16.50 7.46
C ASP A 229 -10.00 17.02 7.27
#